data_89e59aa6890a6ba51860348281d1133f
#
_entry.id   89e59aa6890a6ba51860348281d1133f
#
_cell.length_a   1.000
_cell.length_b   1.000
_cell.length_c   1.000
_cell.angle_alpha   90.00
_cell.angle_beta   90.00
_cell.angle_gamma   90.00
#
_symmetry.space_group_name_H-M   'P 1'
#
loop_
_entity.id
_entity.type
_entity.pdbx_description
1 polymer ?
#
loop_
_entity_poly.entity_id
_entity_poly.type
_entity_poly.pdbx_seq_one_letter_code
_entity_poly.pdbx_strand_id
1 'polypeptide(L)'
;MFLISFNNTSLSSATASQVSSSEPVIIIDAGHGGFDGGASTADGFLEKDINLSIALYLNDYLKLFGFETVLTRETNNSLEDEGLSTIRKKKRSDINNRMKIMEKYDNCVFLSIHQNYFQEEKYSGMRVFYSRNFKATSSALAKSIQEQTVELIQQNNNRQIKECGTSVYLIYNAKAPACLIECGFLSNKEEAQKLLTEQYQKQIAYCIALAVYDYYKIKD
;
A
#
# COMPACT_ATOMS: atom_id res chain seq x y z
N MET A 1 20.79 32.71 65.57
CA MET A 1 19.69 31.79 65.29
C MET A 1 18.94 32.33 64.09
N PHE A 2 19.33 31.91 62.89
CA PHE A 2 18.73 32.37 61.61
C PHE A 2 17.69 31.39 61.21
N LEU A 3 16.44 31.80 61.08
CA LEU A 3 15.33 31.01 60.54
C LEU A 3 15.29 31.21 59.03
N ILE A 4 15.50 30.14 58.28
CA ILE A 4 15.34 30.12 56.84
C ILE A 4 13.89 29.68 56.54
N SER A 5 13.11 30.61 56.00
CA SER A 5 11.75 30.35 55.50
C SER A 5 11.81 29.71 54.12
N PHE A 6 11.33 28.48 53.98
CA PHE A 6 11.14 27.84 52.67
C PHE A 6 9.79 28.28 52.09
N ASN A 7 9.84 29.02 50.99
CA ASN A 7 8.66 29.30 50.16
C ASN A 7 8.37 28.08 49.30
N ASN A 8 7.23 27.44 49.55
CA ASN A 8 6.66 26.42 48.67
C ASN A 8 6.09 27.09 47.41
N THR A 9 6.83 27.04 46.31
CA THR A 9 6.28 27.33 45.00
C THR A 9 5.61 26.05 44.47
N SER A 10 4.27 26.05 44.41
CA SER A 10 3.48 25.02 43.75
C SER A 10 3.78 25.05 42.24
N LEU A 11 4.45 24.01 41.76
CA LEU A 11 4.54 23.74 40.31
C LEU A 11 3.14 23.36 39.81
N SER A 12 2.52 24.27 39.07
CA SER A 12 1.35 23.98 38.27
C SER A 12 1.77 23.05 37.16
N SER A 13 1.34 21.77 37.22
CA SER A 13 1.47 20.83 36.13
C SER A 13 0.55 21.25 34.99
N ALA A 14 1.13 21.90 33.98
CA ALA A 14 0.46 22.08 32.72
C ALA A 14 0.29 20.66 32.08
N THR A 15 -0.92 20.17 32.15
CA THR A 15 -1.34 19.01 31.32
C THR A 15 -1.30 19.47 29.88
N ALA A 16 -0.20 19.15 29.19
CA ALA A 16 -0.18 19.18 27.74
C ALA A 16 -1.25 18.20 27.27
N SER A 17 -2.36 18.72 26.73
CA SER A 17 -3.30 17.94 25.96
C SER A 17 -2.53 17.44 24.74
N GLN A 18 -2.09 16.18 24.78
CA GLN A 18 -1.67 15.46 23.58
C GLN A 18 -2.88 15.43 22.65
N VAL A 19 -2.87 16.28 21.63
CA VAL A 19 -3.63 16.03 20.42
C VAL A 19 -2.93 14.84 19.78
N SER A 20 -3.35 13.64 20.15
CA SER A 20 -3.01 12.42 19.46
C SER A 20 -3.69 12.50 18.09
N SER A 21 -3.01 13.02 17.09
CA SER A 21 -3.26 12.63 15.72
C SER A 21 -2.76 11.21 15.61
N SER A 22 -3.60 10.24 15.93
CA SER A 22 -3.24 8.84 15.76
C SER A 22 -2.91 8.64 14.30
N GLU A 23 -1.70 8.14 14.04
CA GLU A 23 -1.28 7.76 12.69
C GLU A 23 -2.28 6.77 12.10
N PRO A 24 -2.50 6.79 10.78
CA PRO A 24 -3.44 5.85 10.19
C PRO A 24 -2.87 4.42 10.25
N VAL A 25 -3.75 3.45 10.40
CA VAL A 25 -3.43 2.04 10.15
C VAL A 25 -3.17 1.87 8.65
N ILE A 26 -2.05 1.28 8.28
CA ILE A 26 -1.72 1.01 6.87
C ILE A 26 -2.21 -0.38 6.49
N ILE A 27 -3.27 -0.44 5.70
CA ILE A 27 -3.80 -1.68 5.17
C ILE A 27 -3.06 -1.99 3.87
N ILE A 28 -2.35 -3.10 3.85
CA ILE A 28 -1.57 -3.57 2.71
C ILE A 28 -2.35 -4.71 2.06
N ASP A 29 -2.78 -4.45 0.84
CA ASP A 29 -3.55 -5.41 0.05
C ASP A 29 -2.63 -6.09 -0.98
N ALA A 30 -2.37 -7.38 -0.79
CA ALA A 30 -1.72 -8.19 -1.80
C ALA A 30 -2.78 -8.64 -2.83
N GLY A 31 -2.81 -7.98 -3.98
CA GLY A 31 -3.80 -8.23 -5.03
C GLY A 31 -3.87 -9.69 -5.45
N HIS A 32 -5.05 -10.14 -5.90
CA HIS A 32 -5.32 -11.55 -6.26
C HIS A 32 -5.13 -12.52 -5.08
N GLY A 33 -4.97 -13.82 -5.36
CA GLY A 33 -4.74 -14.88 -4.38
C GLY A 33 -5.58 -16.12 -4.65
N GLY A 34 -5.17 -17.25 -4.09
CA GLY A 34 -5.87 -18.52 -4.22
C GLY A 34 -6.18 -18.89 -5.65
N PHE A 35 -7.46 -18.97 -5.99
CA PHE A 35 -7.96 -19.29 -7.32
C PHE A 35 -7.69 -18.21 -8.38
N ASP A 36 -7.48 -16.96 -7.97
CA ASP A 36 -7.20 -15.83 -8.85
C ASP A 36 -5.69 -15.60 -8.97
N GLY A 37 -5.09 -16.03 -10.06
CA GLY A 37 -3.66 -15.87 -10.31
C GLY A 37 -3.24 -14.45 -10.69
N GLY A 38 -4.19 -13.59 -11.12
CA GLY A 38 -3.88 -12.34 -11.79
C GLY A 38 -3.32 -12.55 -13.20
N ALA A 39 -2.47 -11.66 -13.65
CA ALA A 39 -1.69 -11.83 -14.87
C ALA A 39 -0.54 -12.84 -14.67
N SER A 40 0.15 -13.21 -15.75
CA SER A 40 1.31 -14.08 -15.68
C SER A 40 2.43 -13.58 -16.59
N THR A 41 3.67 -13.91 -16.22
CA THR A 41 4.81 -13.75 -17.13
C THR A 41 4.73 -14.75 -18.27
N ALA A 42 5.54 -14.58 -19.31
CA ALA A 42 5.66 -15.54 -20.40
C ALA A 42 6.08 -16.95 -19.92
N ASP A 43 6.86 -17.02 -18.85
CA ASP A 43 7.34 -18.28 -18.23
C ASP A 43 6.33 -18.86 -17.21
N GLY A 44 5.13 -18.26 -17.05
CA GLY A 44 4.04 -18.78 -16.23
C GLY A 44 4.08 -18.39 -14.74
N PHE A 45 4.97 -17.51 -14.31
CA PHE A 45 4.93 -16.98 -12.93
C PHE A 45 3.71 -16.08 -12.75
N LEU A 46 3.01 -16.23 -11.64
CA LEU A 46 1.73 -15.57 -11.40
C LEU A 46 1.90 -14.25 -10.64
N GLU A 47 1.12 -13.27 -11.03
CA GLU A 47 1.06 -11.94 -10.40
C GLU A 47 0.82 -12.02 -8.89
N LYS A 48 -0.11 -12.88 -8.45
CA LYS A 48 -0.49 -13.03 -7.04
C LYS A 48 0.68 -13.35 -6.11
N ASP A 49 1.69 -14.09 -6.60
CA ASP A 49 2.83 -14.52 -5.80
C ASP A 49 3.84 -13.37 -5.64
N ILE A 50 4.04 -12.59 -6.71
CA ILE A 50 4.86 -11.37 -6.68
C ILE A 50 4.22 -10.32 -5.77
N ASN A 51 2.90 -10.11 -5.90
CA ASN A 51 2.15 -9.19 -5.06
C ASN A 51 2.27 -9.53 -3.57
N LEU A 52 2.15 -10.82 -3.24
CA LEU A 52 2.29 -11.29 -1.85
C LEU A 52 3.70 -11.02 -1.31
N SER A 53 4.73 -11.35 -2.08
CA SER A 53 6.12 -11.13 -1.65
C SER A 53 6.40 -9.66 -1.37
N ILE A 54 6.02 -8.76 -2.28
CA ILE A 54 6.19 -7.31 -2.10
C ILE A 54 5.39 -6.81 -0.89
N ALA A 55 4.15 -7.28 -0.72
CA ALA A 55 3.29 -6.88 0.39
C ALA A 55 3.86 -7.30 1.76
N LEU A 56 4.45 -8.49 1.86
CA LEU A 56 5.11 -8.96 3.08
C LEU A 56 6.35 -8.12 3.42
N TYR A 57 7.22 -7.81 2.45
CA TYR A 57 8.36 -6.92 2.67
C TYR A 57 7.91 -5.50 3.02
N LEU A 58 6.86 -4.99 2.39
CA LEU A 58 6.29 -3.67 2.71
C LEU A 58 5.78 -3.63 4.15
N ASN A 59 5.08 -4.67 4.59
CA ASN A 59 4.63 -4.81 5.98
C ASN A 59 5.78 -4.74 6.98
N ASP A 60 6.88 -5.45 6.70
CA ASP A 60 8.05 -5.46 7.59
C ASP A 60 8.73 -4.08 7.66
N TYR A 61 8.91 -3.39 6.53
CA TYR A 61 9.47 -2.05 6.52
C TYR A 61 8.57 -1.02 7.21
N LEU A 62 7.25 -1.07 6.99
CA LEU A 62 6.32 -0.13 7.65
C LEU A 62 6.27 -0.34 9.16
N LYS A 63 6.30 -1.60 9.64
CA LYS A 63 6.43 -1.90 11.07
C LYS A 63 7.75 -1.38 11.65
N LEU A 64 8.86 -1.54 10.92
CA LEU A 64 10.16 -0.99 11.31
C LEU A 64 10.12 0.54 11.41
N PHE A 65 9.35 1.20 10.55
CA PHE A 65 9.13 2.66 10.58
C PHE A 65 8.10 3.11 11.61
N GLY A 66 7.54 2.18 12.40
CA GLY A 66 6.65 2.46 13.53
C GLY A 66 5.18 2.62 13.15
N PHE A 67 4.75 2.14 11.97
CA PHE A 67 3.33 2.11 11.61
C PHE A 67 2.64 0.85 12.09
N GLU A 68 1.37 1.00 12.49
CA GLU A 68 0.46 -0.14 12.61
C GLU A 68 0.04 -0.60 11.20
N THR A 69 0.11 -1.91 10.94
CA THR A 69 -0.16 -2.48 9.61
C THR A 69 -1.12 -3.64 9.68
N VAL A 70 -1.91 -3.80 8.63
CA VAL A 70 -2.82 -4.94 8.43
C VAL A 70 -2.64 -5.46 7.01
N LEU A 71 -2.35 -6.74 6.87
CA LEU A 71 -2.31 -7.43 5.58
C LEU A 71 -3.70 -7.99 5.26
N THR A 72 -4.16 -7.87 4.02
CA THR A 72 -5.40 -8.52 3.58
C THR A 72 -5.24 -10.04 3.50
N ARG A 73 -4.04 -10.51 3.15
CA ARG A 73 -3.63 -11.92 3.20
C ARG A 73 -2.13 -12.04 3.45
N GLU A 74 -1.73 -13.11 4.12
CA GLU A 74 -0.34 -13.42 4.44
C GLU A 74 0.17 -14.69 3.72
N THR A 75 -0.73 -15.39 3.06
CA THR A 75 -0.43 -16.62 2.31
C THR A 75 -1.06 -16.58 0.93
N ASN A 76 -0.88 -17.65 0.14
CA ASN A 76 -1.51 -17.77 -1.17
C ASN A 76 -2.98 -18.20 -1.07
N ASN A 77 -3.77 -17.49 -0.27
CA ASN A 77 -5.22 -17.65 -0.19
C ASN A 77 -5.93 -16.47 -0.88
N SER A 78 -7.18 -16.67 -1.23
CA SER A 78 -8.14 -15.64 -1.59
C SER A 78 -9.12 -15.43 -0.42
N LEU A 79 -9.89 -14.36 -0.47
CA LEU A 79 -10.74 -13.92 0.64
C LEU A 79 -12.23 -14.18 0.38
N GLU A 80 -12.58 -14.97 -0.64
CA GLU A 80 -13.98 -15.27 -0.93
C GLU A 80 -14.63 -16.12 0.15
N ASP A 81 -15.94 -15.96 0.29
CA ASP A 81 -16.76 -16.81 1.16
C ASP A 81 -16.79 -18.25 0.62
N GLU A 82 -16.92 -19.21 1.53
CA GLU A 82 -17.00 -20.63 1.17
C GLU A 82 -18.27 -20.96 0.37
N GLY A 83 -18.25 -22.07 -0.36
CA GLY A 83 -19.42 -22.60 -1.08
C GLY A 83 -19.78 -21.88 -2.38
N LEU A 84 -19.00 -20.91 -2.82
CA LEU A 84 -19.25 -20.21 -4.08
C LEU A 84 -18.81 -21.05 -5.30
N SER A 85 -19.73 -21.28 -6.24
CA SER A 85 -19.54 -22.22 -7.36
C SER A 85 -18.93 -21.62 -8.63
N THR A 86 -18.97 -20.29 -8.81
CA THR A 86 -18.46 -19.65 -10.04
C THR A 86 -17.34 -18.67 -9.75
N ILE A 87 -16.37 -18.59 -10.66
CA ILE A 87 -15.25 -17.64 -10.58
C ILE A 87 -15.75 -16.21 -10.39
N ARG A 88 -16.82 -15.80 -11.10
CA ARG A 88 -17.38 -14.46 -10.98
C ARG A 88 -17.92 -14.17 -9.56
N LYS A 89 -18.59 -15.13 -8.93
CA LYS A 89 -19.09 -14.99 -7.55
C LYS A 89 -17.93 -14.94 -6.56
N LYS A 90 -16.92 -15.80 -6.75
CA LYS A 90 -15.71 -15.82 -5.92
C LYS A 90 -14.97 -14.48 -6.00
N LYS A 91 -14.67 -13.97 -7.20
CA LYS A 91 -14.01 -12.65 -7.37
C LYS A 91 -14.80 -11.51 -6.73
N ARG A 92 -16.12 -11.51 -6.88
CA ARG A 92 -16.97 -10.49 -6.25
C ARG A 92 -16.93 -10.57 -4.72
N SER A 93 -16.98 -11.78 -4.16
CA SER A 93 -16.90 -12.00 -2.71
C SER A 93 -15.53 -11.59 -2.18
N ASP A 94 -14.45 -11.97 -2.85
CA ASP A 94 -13.07 -11.59 -2.50
C ASP A 94 -12.92 -10.06 -2.43
N ILE A 95 -13.33 -9.34 -3.46
CA ILE A 95 -13.29 -7.87 -3.49
C ILE A 95 -14.13 -7.25 -2.36
N ASN A 96 -15.33 -7.77 -2.11
CA ASN A 96 -16.18 -7.29 -1.03
C ASN A 96 -15.55 -7.52 0.36
N ASN A 97 -14.87 -8.65 0.56
CA ASN A 97 -14.22 -8.95 1.82
C ASN A 97 -12.96 -8.09 2.04
N ARG A 98 -12.22 -7.74 0.98
CA ARG A 98 -11.16 -6.71 1.04
C ARG A 98 -11.73 -5.34 1.42
N MET A 99 -12.87 -4.95 0.86
CA MET A 99 -13.56 -3.70 1.24
C MET A 99 -13.96 -3.70 2.73
N LYS A 100 -14.50 -4.81 3.24
CA LYS A 100 -14.86 -4.95 4.66
C LYS A 100 -13.65 -4.83 5.60
N ILE A 101 -12.45 -5.24 5.16
CA ILE A 101 -11.23 -5.04 5.96
C ILE A 101 -10.95 -3.53 6.11
N MET A 102 -11.04 -2.76 5.01
CA MET A 102 -10.88 -1.31 5.05
C MET A 102 -11.92 -0.64 5.97
N GLU A 103 -13.16 -1.08 5.92
CA GLU A 103 -14.29 -0.53 6.69
C GLU A 103 -14.22 -0.81 8.21
N LYS A 104 -13.29 -1.64 8.67
CA LYS A 104 -13.08 -1.90 10.11
C LYS A 104 -12.30 -0.79 10.82
N TYR A 105 -11.66 0.10 10.08
CA TYR A 105 -10.75 1.11 10.62
C TYR A 105 -11.23 2.51 10.24
N ASP A 106 -11.53 3.34 11.24
CA ASP A 106 -11.99 4.72 11.03
C ASP A 106 -10.88 5.63 10.48
N ASN A 107 -9.62 5.35 10.85
CA ASN A 107 -8.45 6.06 10.36
C ASN A 107 -7.46 5.07 9.73
N CYS A 108 -7.51 4.90 8.43
CA CYS A 108 -6.62 4.02 7.70
C CYS A 108 -6.23 4.55 6.32
N VAL A 109 -5.24 3.91 5.74
CA VAL A 109 -4.81 4.06 4.34
C VAL A 109 -4.74 2.69 3.71
N PHE A 110 -5.21 2.57 2.49
CA PHE A 110 -5.26 1.30 1.76
C PHE A 110 -4.26 1.32 0.58
N LEU A 111 -3.28 0.42 0.62
CA LEU A 111 -2.26 0.27 -0.41
C LEU A 111 -2.41 -1.10 -1.07
N SER A 112 -2.89 -1.14 -2.31
CA SER A 112 -3.08 -2.36 -3.08
C SER A 112 -1.91 -2.60 -4.02
N ILE A 113 -1.23 -3.72 -3.84
CA ILE A 113 -0.03 -4.11 -4.59
C ILE A 113 -0.42 -5.02 -5.73
N HIS A 114 -0.07 -4.61 -6.94
CA HIS A 114 -0.37 -5.30 -8.20
C HIS A 114 0.81 -5.25 -9.19
N GLN A 115 0.69 -6.03 -10.27
CA GLN A 115 1.55 -5.93 -11.43
C GLN A 115 0.71 -5.64 -12.66
N ASN A 116 1.24 -4.81 -13.55
CA ASN A 116 0.58 -4.47 -14.80
C ASN A 116 0.83 -5.53 -15.87
N TYR A 117 -0.08 -5.62 -16.82
CA TYR A 117 0.08 -6.41 -18.02
C TYR A 117 -0.50 -5.67 -19.22
N PHE A 118 0.25 -5.62 -20.32
CA PHE A 118 -0.21 -5.06 -21.57
C PHE A 118 0.35 -5.87 -22.74
N GLN A 119 -0.38 -6.01 -23.85
CA GLN A 119 0.05 -6.83 -24.98
C GLN A 119 1.39 -6.40 -25.58
N GLU A 120 1.71 -5.12 -25.52
CA GLU A 120 2.93 -4.56 -26.05
C GLU A 120 4.04 -4.60 -24.98
N GLU A 121 5.06 -5.39 -25.23
CA GLU A 121 6.21 -5.61 -24.32
C GLU A 121 7.07 -4.35 -24.05
N LYS A 122 6.92 -3.30 -24.85
CA LYS A 122 7.68 -2.05 -24.71
C LYS A 122 7.37 -1.26 -23.45
N TYR A 123 6.22 -1.52 -22.79
CA TYR A 123 5.83 -0.80 -21.59
C TYR A 123 6.52 -1.35 -20.36
N SER A 124 7.03 -0.43 -19.52
CA SER A 124 7.70 -0.72 -18.25
C SER A 124 7.47 0.38 -17.24
N GLY A 125 7.87 0.16 -16.00
CA GLY A 125 7.87 1.11 -14.90
C GLY A 125 6.57 1.16 -14.11
N MET A 126 6.73 1.42 -12.82
CA MET A 126 5.64 1.59 -11.87
C MET A 126 4.68 2.69 -12.31
N ARG A 127 3.39 2.47 -12.05
CA ARG A 127 2.37 3.52 -12.06
C ARG A 127 1.47 3.40 -10.87
N VAL A 128 1.28 4.52 -10.17
CA VAL A 128 0.36 4.57 -9.03
C VAL A 128 -0.96 5.22 -9.45
N PHE A 129 -2.07 4.53 -9.15
CA PHE A 129 -3.42 5.04 -9.30
C PHE A 129 -3.97 5.41 -7.92
N TYR A 130 -4.77 6.49 -7.84
CA TYR A 130 -5.33 6.98 -6.58
C TYR A 130 -6.84 7.02 -6.59
N SER A 131 -7.43 6.86 -5.41
CA SER A 131 -8.88 6.93 -5.22
C SER A 131 -9.41 8.36 -5.42
N ARG A 132 -10.54 8.47 -6.11
CA ARG A 132 -11.26 9.72 -6.30
C ARG A 132 -11.94 10.23 -5.02
N ASN A 133 -12.35 9.31 -4.13
CA ASN A 133 -13.17 9.64 -2.96
C ASN A 133 -12.39 10.44 -1.90
N PHE A 134 -11.10 10.17 -1.77
CA PHE A 134 -10.18 10.88 -0.87
C PHE A 134 -9.06 11.53 -1.69
N LYS A 135 -9.45 12.25 -2.73
CA LYS A 135 -8.57 12.70 -3.80
C LYS A 135 -7.32 13.42 -3.30
N ALA A 136 -7.46 14.38 -2.39
CA ALA A 136 -6.33 15.18 -1.92
C ALA A 136 -5.26 14.30 -1.28
N THR A 137 -5.64 13.46 -0.29
CA THR A 137 -4.70 12.57 0.42
C THR A 137 -4.19 11.46 -0.50
N SER A 138 -5.10 10.81 -1.25
CA SER A 138 -4.72 9.69 -2.13
C SER A 138 -3.78 10.11 -3.25
N SER A 139 -4.00 11.28 -3.88
CA SER A 139 -3.13 11.76 -4.95
C SER A 139 -1.78 12.23 -4.44
N ALA A 140 -1.72 12.86 -3.27
CA ALA A 140 -0.47 13.27 -2.66
C ALA A 140 0.39 12.06 -2.28
N LEU A 141 -0.20 11.04 -1.67
CA LEU A 141 0.47 9.79 -1.34
C LEU A 141 0.92 9.03 -2.61
N ALA A 142 0.05 8.94 -3.61
CA ALA A 142 0.40 8.33 -4.90
C ALA A 142 1.58 9.03 -5.56
N LYS A 143 1.62 10.36 -5.49
CA LYS A 143 2.74 11.17 -6.00
C LYS A 143 4.03 10.86 -5.25
N SER A 144 3.99 10.85 -3.92
CA SER A 144 5.15 10.51 -3.08
C SER A 144 5.70 9.12 -3.45
N ILE A 145 4.84 8.09 -3.57
CA ILE A 145 5.26 6.72 -3.93
C ILE A 145 5.87 6.70 -5.34
N GLN A 146 5.23 7.36 -6.31
CA GLN A 146 5.73 7.41 -7.69
C GLN A 146 7.10 8.08 -7.77
N GLU A 147 7.26 9.25 -7.16
CA GLU A 147 8.50 10.04 -7.17
C GLU A 147 9.64 9.30 -6.46
N GLN A 148 9.39 8.73 -5.28
CA GLN A 148 10.38 7.98 -4.54
C GLN A 148 10.89 6.75 -5.32
N THR A 149 9.99 6.05 -6.00
CA THR A 149 10.36 4.89 -6.84
C THR A 149 11.17 5.33 -8.06
N VAL A 150 10.80 6.43 -8.71
CA VAL A 150 11.54 6.97 -9.85
C VAL A 150 12.94 7.38 -9.42
N GLU A 151 13.07 8.08 -8.30
CA GLU A 151 14.35 8.58 -7.81
C GLU A 151 15.31 7.43 -7.44
N LEU A 152 14.83 6.41 -6.74
CA LEU A 152 15.70 5.38 -6.17
C LEU A 152 16.00 4.21 -7.11
N ILE A 153 15.01 3.74 -7.87
CA ILE A 153 15.16 2.46 -8.59
C ILE A 153 14.67 2.46 -10.05
N GLN A 154 13.92 3.48 -10.48
CA GLN A 154 13.34 3.54 -11.83
C GLN A 154 13.54 4.89 -12.51
N GLN A 155 14.79 5.40 -12.56
CA GLN A 155 15.13 6.76 -13.05
C GLN A 155 14.63 7.07 -14.47
N ASN A 156 14.43 6.05 -15.29
CA ASN A 156 13.89 6.21 -16.66
C ASN A 156 12.36 6.12 -16.72
N ASN A 157 11.67 5.96 -15.58
CA ASN A 157 10.23 5.89 -15.54
C ASN A 157 9.62 7.29 -15.56
N ASN A 158 8.94 7.64 -16.66
CA ASN A 158 8.29 8.94 -16.85
C ASN A 158 6.76 8.88 -16.68
N ARG A 159 6.23 7.78 -16.14
CA ARG A 159 4.80 7.61 -15.91
C ARG A 159 4.31 8.53 -14.82
N GLN A 160 3.14 9.14 -15.07
CA GLN A 160 2.47 10.00 -14.11
C GLN A 160 1.43 9.20 -13.33
N ILE A 161 1.17 9.62 -12.10
CA ILE A 161 0.03 9.11 -11.31
C ILE A 161 -1.28 9.35 -12.06
N LYS A 162 -2.30 8.54 -11.77
CA LYS A 162 -3.60 8.65 -12.43
C LYS A 162 -4.74 8.40 -11.46
N GLU A 163 -5.84 9.16 -11.63
CA GLU A 163 -7.09 8.83 -10.93
C GLU A 163 -7.62 7.48 -11.39
N CYS A 164 -8.02 6.65 -10.41
CA CYS A 164 -8.51 5.31 -10.68
C CYS A 164 -9.89 5.34 -11.35
N GLY A 165 -10.04 4.59 -12.44
CA GLY A 165 -11.32 4.44 -13.15
C GLY A 165 -12.22 3.37 -12.51
N THR A 166 -13.45 3.27 -13.02
CA THR A 166 -14.50 2.33 -12.55
C THR A 166 -14.13 0.85 -12.69
N SER A 167 -13.15 0.54 -13.53
CA SER A 167 -12.67 -0.84 -13.75
C SER A 167 -12.00 -1.46 -12.53
N VAL A 168 -11.44 -0.64 -11.64
CA VAL A 168 -10.82 -1.10 -10.38
C VAL A 168 -11.76 -0.79 -9.22
N TYR A 169 -12.75 -1.67 -9.04
CA TYR A 169 -13.87 -1.46 -8.13
C TYR A 169 -13.44 -1.07 -6.71
N LEU A 170 -12.44 -1.77 -6.15
CA LEU A 170 -11.98 -1.58 -4.77
C LEU A 170 -11.45 -0.17 -4.51
N ILE A 171 -10.56 0.32 -5.37
CA ILE A 171 -9.96 1.66 -5.24
C ILE A 171 -10.96 2.75 -5.62
N TYR A 172 -11.77 2.52 -6.67
CA TYR A 172 -12.80 3.48 -7.10
C TYR A 172 -13.84 3.75 -6.01
N ASN A 173 -14.24 2.71 -5.26
CA ASN A 173 -15.23 2.80 -4.18
C ASN A 173 -14.62 2.86 -2.78
N ALA A 174 -13.31 3.07 -2.66
CA ALA A 174 -12.61 3.08 -1.38
C ALA A 174 -13.28 4.00 -0.35
N LYS A 175 -13.32 3.55 0.90
CA LYS A 175 -13.88 4.28 2.05
C LYS A 175 -12.81 4.98 2.90
N ALA A 176 -11.56 4.91 2.45
CA ALA A 176 -10.39 5.56 3.04
C ALA A 176 -9.48 6.06 1.92
N PRO A 177 -8.47 6.88 2.20
CA PRO A 177 -7.40 7.17 1.25
C PRO A 177 -6.81 5.88 0.71
N ALA A 178 -6.72 5.75 -0.62
CA ALA A 178 -6.33 4.50 -1.25
C ALA A 178 -5.52 4.70 -2.52
N CYS A 179 -4.52 3.81 -2.71
CA CYS A 179 -3.70 3.73 -3.91
C CYS A 179 -3.65 2.29 -4.43
N LEU A 180 -3.72 2.14 -5.76
CA LEU A 180 -3.32 0.93 -6.46
C LEU A 180 -1.92 1.16 -7.01
N ILE A 181 -1.00 0.28 -6.67
CA ILE A 181 0.41 0.37 -7.05
C ILE A 181 0.71 -0.75 -8.04
N GLU A 182 0.75 -0.40 -9.31
CA GLU A 182 1.19 -1.27 -10.39
C GLU A 182 2.72 -1.21 -10.45
N CYS A 183 3.40 -2.15 -9.80
CA CYS A 183 4.83 -2.08 -9.53
C CYS A 183 5.72 -2.19 -10.78
N GLY A 184 5.24 -2.85 -11.83
CA GLY A 184 5.89 -3.01 -13.12
C GLY A 184 5.06 -3.87 -14.07
N PHE A 185 5.57 -4.20 -15.24
CA PHE A 185 4.86 -4.92 -16.29
C PHE A 185 5.35 -6.36 -16.43
N LEU A 186 4.47 -7.34 -16.20
CA LEU A 186 4.76 -8.76 -16.41
C LEU A 186 4.89 -9.12 -17.90
N SER A 187 4.35 -8.29 -18.77
CA SER A 187 4.49 -8.44 -20.24
C SER A 187 5.85 -7.97 -20.76
N ASN A 188 6.59 -7.15 -20.02
CA ASN A 188 7.94 -6.74 -20.35
C ASN A 188 8.94 -7.77 -19.82
N LYS A 189 9.66 -8.46 -20.70
CA LYS A 189 10.53 -9.56 -20.33
C LYS A 189 11.64 -9.17 -19.32
N GLU A 190 12.28 -8.02 -19.54
CA GLU A 190 13.36 -7.56 -18.65
C GLU A 190 12.82 -7.14 -17.29
N GLU A 191 11.69 -6.44 -17.26
CA GLU A 191 11.06 -6.01 -16.00
C GLU A 191 10.47 -7.20 -15.25
N ALA A 192 9.84 -8.15 -15.94
CA ALA A 192 9.33 -9.38 -15.35
C ALA A 192 10.44 -10.17 -14.65
N GLN A 193 11.61 -10.31 -15.29
CA GLN A 193 12.76 -10.95 -14.65
C GLN A 193 13.22 -10.24 -13.38
N LYS A 194 13.24 -8.90 -13.36
CA LYS A 194 13.55 -8.13 -12.14
C LYS A 194 12.51 -8.35 -11.05
N LEU A 195 11.21 -8.28 -11.40
CA LEU A 195 10.09 -8.47 -10.48
C LEU A 195 10.08 -9.85 -9.81
N LEU A 196 10.68 -10.86 -10.42
CA LEU A 196 10.84 -12.20 -9.86
C LEU A 196 12.01 -12.29 -8.84
N THR A 197 12.88 -11.29 -8.76
CA THR A 197 14.01 -11.30 -7.82
C THR A 197 13.62 -10.74 -6.46
N GLU A 198 14.01 -11.42 -5.40
CA GLU A 198 13.82 -10.97 -4.02
C GLU A 198 14.39 -9.56 -3.79
N GLN A 199 15.56 -9.29 -4.34
CA GLN A 199 16.21 -8.00 -4.22
C GLN A 199 15.34 -6.85 -4.75
N TYR A 200 14.78 -7.00 -5.94
CA TYR A 200 13.97 -5.94 -6.55
C TYR A 200 12.63 -5.78 -5.86
N GLN A 201 12.01 -6.87 -5.41
CA GLN A 201 10.79 -6.84 -4.60
C GLN A 201 11.00 -6.07 -3.28
N LYS A 202 12.12 -6.30 -2.59
CA LYS A 202 12.53 -5.54 -1.40
C LYS A 202 12.77 -4.06 -1.70
N GLN A 203 13.41 -3.75 -2.82
CA GLN A 203 13.62 -2.36 -3.24
C GLN A 203 12.29 -1.64 -3.50
N ILE A 204 11.36 -2.26 -4.21
CA ILE A 204 10.00 -1.71 -4.43
C ILE A 204 9.30 -1.48 -3.09
N ALA A 205 9.27 -2.48 -2.21
CA ALA A 205 8.64 -2.38 -0.90
C ALA A 205 9.26 -1.26 -0.05
N TYR A 206 10.58 -1.11 -0.07
CA TYR A 206 11.29 -0.04 0.63
C TYR A 206 10.92 1.35 0.10
N CYS A 207 10.89 1.53 -1.23
CA CYS A 207 10.47 2.81 -1.83
C CYS A 207 9.06 3.22 -1.41
N ILE A 208 8.11 2.25 -1.40
CA ILE A 208 6.74 2.49 -0.97
C ILE A 208 6.71 2.84 0.53
N ALA A 209 7.43 2.09 1.37
CA ALA A 209 7.46 2.33 2.81
C ALA A 209 8.07 3.71 3.14
N LEU A 210 9.17 4.08 2.47
CA LEU A 210 9.82 5.37 2.65
C LEU A 210 8.89 6.51 2.24
N ALA A 211 8.20 6.39 1.11
CA ALA A 211 7.21 7.38 0.67
C ALA A 211 6.05 7.56 1.65
N VAL A 212 5.57 6.47 2.26
CA VAL A 212 4.56 6.53 3.33
C VAL A 212 5.13 7.23 4.57
N TYR A 213 6.35 6.87 4.97
CA TYR A 213 7.03 7.49 6.10
C TYR A 213 7.21 8.99 5.89
N ASP A 214 7.74 9.43 4.76
CA ASP A 214 7.93 10.84 4.44
C ASP A 214 6.60 11.60 4.41
N TYR A 215 5.55 10.94 3.91
CA TYR A 215 4.23 11.54 3.86
C TYR A 215 3.59 11.77 5.24
N TYR A 216 3.77 10.85 6.19
CA TYR A 216 3.09 10.91 7.49
C TYR A 216 3.97 11.39 8.65
N LYS A 217 5.29 11.13 8.61
CA LYS A 217 6.20 11.41 9.72
C LYS A 217 7.03 12.68 9.54
N ILE A 218 7.24 13.16 8.32
CA ILE A 218 8.08 14.34 8.03
C ILE A 218 7.23 15.58 7.72
N LYS A 219 5.91 15.46 7.67
CA LYS A 219 5.03 16.63 7.57
C LYS A 219 4.97 17.36 8.91
N ASP A 220 5.87 18.32 9.11
CA ASP A 220 5.71 19.46 10.01
C ASP A 220 5.12 20.66 9.28
#